data_0df50fb8f41c538e7470b55466733d8e
#
_entry.id   0df50fb8f41c538e7470b55466733d8e
#
_cell.length_a   1.000
_cell.length_b   1.000
_cell.length_c   1.000
_cell.angle_alpha   90.00
_cell.angle_beta   90.00
_cell.angle_gamma   90.00
#
_symmetry.space_group_name_H-M   'P 1'
#
loop_
_entity.id
_entity.type
_entity.pdbx_description
1 polymer ?
#
loop_
_entity_poly.entity_id
_entity_poly.type
_entity_poly.pdbx_seq_one_letter_code
_entity_poly.pdbx_strand_id
1 'polypeptide(L)'
;MAEQSSGQVDKRFMAGDSDTVIDAAKRLVWQKKDTWQLAGKWMNQRQTKEFAEDLNRKRFAGFSNWRIPTAEEAKSLFDKKLKNSDNMGQLIHIPNLFEPGCGFLCWTSDVRHNIQGVRISFRKGAIMYDDIFRVSR
;
A
#
# COMPACT_ATOMS: atom_id res chain seq x y z
N MET A 1 3.28 5.74 1.58
CA MET A 1 2.98 5.92 3.00
C MET A 1 3.94 6.87 3.66
N ALA A 2 3.61 7.37 4.82
CA ALA A 2 4.42 8.33 5.55
C ALA A 2 4.46 7.96 7.04
N GLU A 3 5.43 8.50 7.76
CA GLU A 3 5.54 8.26 9.19
C GLU A 3 4.68 9.22 9.99
N GLN A 4 4.08 8.71 11.06
CA GLN A 4 3.32 9.47 12.01
C GLN A 4 4.10 9.60 13.31
N SER A 5 4.04 10.80 13.96
CA SER A 5 4.76 11.08 15.21
C SER A 5 4.02 10.49 16.36
N SER A 6 3.43 9.73 16.65
CA SER A 6 2.83 9.11 17.82
C SER A 6 1.33 9.22 17.90
N GLY A 7 0.79 8.38 18.67
CA GLY A 7 -0.59 8.42 19.00
C GLY A 7 -0.89 7.34 20.00
N GLN A 8 -1.74 7.63 20.90
CA GLN A 8 -2.28 6.61 21.76
C GLN A 8 -3.55 6.09 21.13
N VAL A 9 -3.62 4.80 20.88
CA VAL A 9 -4.78 4.21 20.24
C VAL A 9 -5.08 2.84 20.81
N ASP A 10 -6.35 2.55 20.94
CA ASP A 10 -6.82 1.23 21.29
C ASP A 10 -6.89 0.33 20.04
N LYS A 11 -6.94 0.93 18.87
CA LYS A 11 -7.00 0.23 17.59
C LYS A 11 -5.74 0.51 16.81
N ARG A 12 -5.25 -0.52 16.15
CA ARG A 12 -4.09 -0.37 15.28
C ARG A 12 -4.35 0.57 14.10
N PHE A 13 -5.47 0.41 13.44
CA PHE A 13 -5.81 1.21 12.26
C PHE A 13 -6.93 2.19 12.55
N MET A 14 -6.81 3.39 12.00
CA MET A 14 -7.86 4.39 12.09
C MET A 14 -7.86 5.27 10.84
N ALA A 15 -9.02 5.87 10.55
CA ALA A 15 -9.12 6.82 9.45
C ALA A 15 -8.32 8.07 9.78
N GLY A 16 -7.51 8.51 8.81
CA GLY A 16 -6.80 9.77 8.90
C GLY A 16 -7.50 10.85 8.08
N ASP A 17 -6.90 12.02 8.08
CA ASP A 17 -7.36 13.13 7.24
C ASP A 17 -6.94 12.91 5.79
N SER A 18 -7.61 13.60 4.85
CA SER A 18 -7.19 13.68 3.44
C SER A 18 -6.99 12.32 2.79
N ASP A 19 -7.95 11.42 2.95
CA ASP A 19 -7.93 10.10 2.32
C ASP A 19 -6.72 9.26 2.71
N THR A 20 -6.44 9.21 4.02
CA THR A 20 -5.37 8.39 4.58
C THR A 20 -5.91 7.37 5.57
N VAL A 21 -5.09 6.35 5.82
CA VAL A 21 -5.32 5.35 6.86
C VAL A 21 -4.08 5.35 7.76
N ILE A 22 -4.28 5.46 9.05
CA ILE A 22 -3.21 5.51 10.02
C ILE A 22 -3.00 4.13 10.64
N ASP A 23 -1.76 3.64 10.59
CA ASP A 23 -1.32 2.44 11.30
C ASP A 23 -0.53 2.90 12.53
N ALA A 24 -1.20 2.98 13.67
CA ALA A 24 -0.60 3.49 14.89
C ALA A 24 0.45 2.56 15.46
N ALA A 25 0.31 1.26 15.27
CA ALA A 25 1.27 0.30 15.81
C ALA A 25 2.64 0.43 15.13
N LYS A 26 2.66 0.71 13.83
CA LYS A 26 3.89 0.86 13.06
C LYS A 26 4.25 2.32 12.80
N ARG A 27 3.43 3.26 13.25
CA ARG A 27 3.61 4.69 13.03
C ARG A 27 3.71 5.05 11.56
N LEU A 28 2.85 4.46 10.76
CA LEU A 28 2.80 4.68 9.32
C LEU A 28 1.47 5.30 8.92
N VAL A 29 1.52 6.08 7.87
CA VAL A 29 0.32 6.63 7.23
C VAL A 29 0.28 6.08 5.81
N TRP A 30 -0.84 5.47 5.46
CA TRP A 30 -1.08 4.89 4.15
C TRP A 30 -2.07 5.76 3.39
N GLN A 31 -1.95 5.82 2.08
CA GLN A 31 -3.03 6.38 1.28
C GLN A 31 -4.23 5.42 1.30
N LYS A 32 -5.41 5.98 1.37
CA LYS A 32 -6.65 5.20 1.42
C LYS A 32 -6.90 4.47 0.09
N LYS A 33 -6.54 5.12 -1.01
CA LYS A 33 -6.67 4.60 -2.37
C LYS A 33 -5.31 4.17 -2.90
N ASP A 34 -5.29 3.12 -3.70
CA ASP A 34 -4.04 2.67 -4.31
C ASP A 34 -3.68 3.51 -5.56
N THR A 35 -2.57 3.19 -6.21
CA THR A 35 -2.10 3.95 -7.36
C THR A 35 -3.06 3.87 -8.55
N TRP A 36 -3.72 2.74 -8.75
CA TRP A 36 -4.70 2.62 -9.82
C TRP A 36 -5.91 3.52 -9.54
N GLN A 37 -6.41 3.52 -8.32
CA GLN A 37 -7.57 4.33 -7.93
C GLN A 37 -7.24 5.83 -8.01
N LEU A 38 -6.01 6.22 -7.71
CA LEU A 38 -5.59 7.62 -7.75
C LEU A 38 -5.19 8.08 -9.15
N ALA A 39 -4.52 7.24 -9.93
CA ALA A 39 -3.94 7.61 -11.22
C ALA A 39 -4.65 7.00 -12.42
N GLY A 40 -5.51 6.02 -12.21
CA GLY A 40 -6.25 5.37 -13.29
C GLY A 40 -5.42 4.44 -14.17
N LYS A 41 -4.27 4.00 -13.71
CA LYS A 41 -3.43 3.06 -14.46
C LYS A 41 -2.66 2.13 -13.54
N TRP A 42 -2.34 0.96 -14.06
CA TRP A 42 -1.47 0.01 -13.38
C TRP A 42 -0.01 0.43 -13.56
N MET A 43 0.81 0.10 -12.57
CA MET A 43 2.21 0.53 -12.54
C MET A 43 3.15 -0.64 -12.25
N ASN A 44 4.37 -0.57 -12.79
CA ASN A 44 5.46 -1.45 -12.35
C ASN A 44 6.10 -0.88 -11.08
N GLN A 45 7.10 -1.58 -10.52
CA GLN A 45 7.74 -1.16 -9.27
C GLN A 45 8.36 0.24 -9.39
N ARG A 46 9.07 0.50 -10.48
CA ARG A 46 9.70 1.79 -10.70
C ARG A 46 8.69 2.93 -10.78
N GLN A 47 7.61 2.72 -11.52
CA GLN A 47 6.58 3.74 -11.67
C GLN A 47 5.90 4.00 -10.33
N THR A 48 5.74 2.98 -9.48
CA THR A 48 5.18 3.15 -8.15
C THR A 48 6.10 3.99 -7.26
N LYS A 49 7.42 3.82 -7.38
CA LYS A 49 8.37 4.67 -6.68
C LYS A 49 8.27 6.13 -7.14
N GLU A 50 8.18 6.33 -8.45
CA GLU A 50 8.02 7.67 -9.02
C GLU A 50 6.72 8.32 -8.58
N PHE A 51 5.65 7.53 -8.44
CA PHE A 51 4.38 8.02 -7.94
C PHE A 51 4.51 8.52 -6.50
N ALA A 52 5.25 7.79 -5.65
CA ALA A 52 5.50 8.25 -4.28
C ALA A 52 6.28 9.57 -4.26
N GLU A 53 7.24 9.74 -5.16
CA GLU A 53 7.97 11.00 -5.29
C GLU A 53 7.04 12.15 -5.72
N ASP A 54 6.07 11.88 -6.59
CA ASP A 54 5.06 12.84 -6.97
C ASP A 54 4.19 13.27 -5.78
N LEU A 55 3.79 12.31 -4.96
CA LEU A 55 3.03 12.62 -3.74
C LEU A 55 3.83 13.55 -2.82
N ASN A 56 5.15 13.36 -2.75
CA ASN A 56 6.03 14.22 -1.95
C ASN A 56 6.10 15.63 -2.52
N ARG A 57 6.21 15.77 -3.82
CA ARG A 57 6.23 17.09 -4.47
C ARG A 57 4.92 17.84 -4.24
N LYS A 58 3.81 17.14 -4.26
CA LYS A 58 2.48 17.71 -4.02
C LYS A 58 2.15 17.84 -2.54
N ARG A 59 2.97 17.30 -1.67
CA ARG A 59 2.74 17.22 -0.23
C ARG A 59 1.36 16.60 0.09
N PHE A 60 1.10 15.46 -0.53
CA PHE A 60 -0.17 14.78 -0.38
C PHE A 60 -0.48 14.55 1.11
N ALA A 61 -1.69 14.93 1.53
CA ALA A 61 -2.14 14.86 2.92
C ALA A 61 -1.21 15.59 3.90
N GLY A 62 -0.40 16.55 3.42
CA GLY A 62 0.52 17.32 4.24
C GLY A 62 1.87 16.66 4.50
N PHE A 63 2.13 15.50 3.91
CA PHE A 63 3.39 14.79 4.10
C PHE A 63 4.30 14.90 2.87
N SER A 64 5.60 14.92 3.11
CA SER A 64 6.61 14.96 2.05
C SER A 64 7.60 13.79 2.16
N ASN A 65 7.23 12.73 2.86
CA ASN A 65 8.07 11.54 3.06
C ASN A 65 7.36 10.25 2.61
N TRP A 66 6.53 10.35 1.57
CA TRP A 66 5.89 9.20 0.98
C TRP A 66 6.92 8.27 0.33
N ARG A 67 6.73 6.98 0.49
CA ARG A 67 7.58 5.95 -0.13
C ARG A 67 6.76 4.68 -0.32
N ILE A 68 7.24 3.77 -1.17
CA ILE A 68 6.61 2.46 -1.25
C ILE A 68 6.97 1.65 0.00
N PRO A 69 6.10 0.74 0.43
CA PRO A 69 6.36 -0.04 1.64
C PRO A 69 7.44 -1.09 1.41
N THR A 70 8.07 -1.52 2.50
CA THR A 70 8.86 -2.74 2.49
C THR A 70 7.92 -3.95 2.41
N ALA A 71 8.45 -5.13 2.06
CA ALA A 71 7.66 -6.35 2.03
C ALA A 71 7.03 -6.65 3.41
N GLU A 72 7.79 -6.43 4.47
CA GLU A 72 7.31 -6.64 5.84
C GLU A 72 6.15 -5.71 6.16
N GLU A 73 6.27 -4.44 5.80
CA GLU A 73 5.20 -3.46 6.04
C GLU A 73 3.94 -3.79 5.27
N ALA A 74 4.06 -4.14 3.99
CA ALA A 74 2.91 -4.51 3.17
C ALA A 74 2.25 -5.78 3.69
N LYS A 75 3.06 -6.79 4.05
CA LYS A 75 2.54 -8.03 4.59
C LYS A 75 1.81 -7.83 5.92
N SER A 76 2.22 -6.84 6.70
CA SER A 76 1.59 -6.54 7.98
C SER A 76 0.14 -6.07 7.85
N LEU A 77 -0.27 -5.61 6.66
CA LEU A 77 -1.66 -5.24 6.41
C LEU A 77 -2.58 -6.45 6.24
N PHE A 78 -2.01 -7.60 5.90
CA PHE A 78 -2.79 -8.82 5.67
C PHE A 78 -3.16 -9.47 6.99
N ASP A 79 -4.47 -9.72 7.19
CA ASP A 79 -4.99 -10.48 8.32
C ASP A 79 -6.26 -11.17 7.85
N LYS A 80 -6.31 -12.49 7.93
CA LYS A 80 -7.45 -13.28 7.47
C LYS A 80 -8.77 -12.89 8.14
N LYS A 81 -8.72 -12.24 9.29
CA LYS A 81 -9.91 -11.76 9.99
C LYS A 81 -10.50 -10.50 9.36
N LEU A 82 -9.72 -9.80 8.55
CA LEU A 82 -10.15 -8.58 7.90
C LEU A 82 -10.81 -8.89 6.55
N LYS A 83 -11.70 -8.02 6.12
CA LYS A 83 -12.43 -8.17 4.86
C LYS A 83 -12.51 -6.86 4.11
N ASN A 84 -12.16 -6.92 2.85
CA ASN A 84 -12.31 -5.82 1.90
C ASN A 84 -12.47 -6.46 0.51
N SER A 85 -12.68 -5.68 -0.52
CA SER A 85 -12.82 -6.18 -1.88
C SER A 85 -11.81 -5.54 -2.81
N ASP A 86 -11.31 -6.33 -3.77
CA ASP A 86 -10.38 -5.82 -4.77
C ASP A 86 -11.12 -5.31 -6.01
N ASN A 87 -10.33 -4.93 -7.03
CA ASN A 87 -10.85 -4.37 -8.27
C ASN A 87 -11.69 -5.35 -9.11
N MET A 88 -11.65 -6.64 -8.78
CA MET A 88 -12.42 -7.68 -9.44
C MET A 88 -13.58 -8.17 -8.56
N GLY A 89 -13.85 -7.50 -7.46
CA GLY A 89 -14.88 -7.92 -6.52
C GLY A 89 -14.51 -9.13 -5.68
N GLN A 90 -13.25 -9.55 -5.69
CA GLN A 90 -12.77 -10.69 -4.91
C GLN A 90 -12.42 -10.24 -3.50
N LEU A 91 -12.56 -11.17 -2.56
CA LEU A 91 -12.23 -10.92 -1.15
C LEU A 91 -10.72 -10.74 -0.96
N ILE A 92 -10.35 -9.68 -0.28
CA ILE A 92 -9.00 -9.44 0.20
C ILE A 92 -9.03 -9.17 1.70
N HIS A 93 -7.90 -9.35 2.37
CA HIS A 93 -7.83 -9.35 3.83
C HIS A 93 -6.97 -8.20 4.35
N ILE A 94 -7.42 -6.99 4.07
CA ILE A 94 -6.82 -5.76 4.60
C ILE A 94 -7.91 -4.95 5.31
N PRO A 95 -7.54 -3.96 6.12
CA PRO A 95 -8.55 -3.15 6.82
C PRO A 95 -9.58 -2.54 5.88
N ASN A 96 -10.83 -2.54 6.31
CA ASN A 96 -11.91 -1.96 5.53
C ASN A 96 -11.89 -0.43 5.48
N LEU A 97 -10.94 0.19 6.17
CA LEU A 97 -10.68 1.63 6.06
C LEU A 97 -10.05 1.99 4.71
N PHE A 98 -9.39 1.05 4.04
CA PHE A 98 -8.92 1.24 2.69
C PHE A 98 -10.10 1.22 1.73
N GLU A 99 -10.02 2.03 0.67
CA GLU A 99 -11.09 2.12 -0.31
C GLU A 99 -11.31 0.78 -0.99
N PRO A 100 -12.54 0.26 -1.03
CA PRO A 100 -12.82 -0.96 -1.77
C PRO A 100 -12.50 -0.81 -3.25
N GLY A 101 -12.08 -1.89 -3.88
CA GLY A 101 -11.77 -1.88 -5.31
C GLY A 101 -10.32 -1.65 -5.65
N CYS A 102 -9.42 -1.71 -4.67
CA CYS A 102 -7.99 -1.61 -4.94
C CYS A 102 -7.46 -2.90 -5.59
N GLY A 103 -6.25 -2.85 -6.11
CA GLY A 103 -5.58 -4.05 -6.59
C GLY A 103 -5.24 -5.01 -5.45
N PHE A 104 -5.19 -6.29 -5.75
CA PHE A 104 -4.88 -7.29 -4.72
C PHE A 104 -3.38 -7.54 -4.54
N LEU A 105 -2.53 -6.93 -5.37
CA LEU A 105 -1.08 -7.04 -5.29
C LEU A 105 -0.49 -5.68 -4.96
N CYS A 106 0.43 -5.67 -4.00
CA CYS A 106 1.10 -4.45 -3.56
C CYS A 106 2.59 -4.55 -3.85
N TRP A 107 3.11 -3.62 -4.66
CA TRP A 107 4.54 -3.51 -4.87
C TRP A 107 5.23 -3.09 -3.57
N THR A 108 6.41 -3.66 -3.34
CA THR A 108 7.26 -3.30 -2.22
C THR A 108 8.60 -2.78 -2.73
N SER A 109 9.40 -2.21 -1.83
CA SER A 109 10.76 -1.76 -2.17
C SER A 109 11.75 -2.90 -2.27
N ASP A 110 11.37 -4.11 -1.88
CA ASP A 110 12.26 -5.25 -1.89
C ASP A 110 12.49 -5.78 -3.30
N VAL A 111 13.69 -6.28 -3.55
CA VAL A 111 14.09 -6.80 -4.85
C VAL A 111 14.84 -8.11 -4.62
N ARG A 112 14.61 -9.09 -5.50
CA ARG A 112 15.32 -10.36 -5.49
C ARG A 112 16.20 -10.44 -6.73
N HIS A 113 17.48 -10.75 -6.54
CA HIS A 113 18.48 -10.88 -7.62
C HIS A 113 18.56 -9.65 -8.53
N ASN A 114 18.22 -8.47 -8.01
CA ASN A 114 18.25 -7.19 -8.73
C ASN A 114 17.36 -7.09 -9.97
N ILE A 115 16.57 -8.11 -10.29
CA ILE A 115 15.71 -8.14 -11.47
C ILE A 115 14.25 -8.42 -11.16
N GLN A 116 13.94 -8.94 -9.97
CA GLN A 116 12.58 -9.25 -9.59
C GLN A 116 12.16 -8.40 -8.40
N GLY A 117 11.08 -7.66 -8.57
CA GLY A 117 10.45 -6.94 -7.46
C GLY A 117 9.59 -7.88 -6.62
N VAL A 118 9.45 -7.56 -5.37
CA VAL A 118 8.63 -8.32 -4.43
C VAL A 118 7.27 -7.66 -4.31
N ARG A 119 6.22 -8.44 -4.47
CA ARG A 119 4.84 -8.02 -4.26
C ARG A 119 4.17 -8.88 -3.20
N ILE A 120 3.22 -8.30 -2.51
CA ILE A 120 2.40 -9.02 -1.51
C ILE A 120 1.00 -9.17 -2.03
N SER A 121 0.46 -10.38 -1.97
CA SER A 121 -0.92 -10.66 -2.33
C SER A 121 -1.82 -10.48 -1.12
N PHE A 122 -2.80 -9.60 -1.24
CA PHE A 122 -3.79 -9.39 -0.18
C PHE A 122 -4.93 -10.42 -0.22
N ARG A 123 -4.97 -11.25 -1.25
CA ARG A 123 -5.92 -12.38 -1.28
C ARG A 123 -5.44 -13.53 -0.41
N LYS A 124 -4.15 -13.85 -0.44
CA LYS A 124 -3.57 -15.04 0.20
C LYS A 124 -2.49 -14.73 1.22
N GLY A 125 -2.01 -13.49 1.28
CA GLY A 125 -0.89 -13.11 2.13
C GLY A 125 0.45 -13.63 1.61
N ALA A 126 0.51 -14.10 0.39
CA ALA A 126 1.71 -14.70 -0.19
C ALA A 126 2.67 -13.63 -0.72
N ILE A 127 3.97 -13.96 -0.64
CA ILE A 127 5.01 -13.18 -1.29
C ILE A 127 5.09 -13.64 -2.75
N MET A 128 5.08 -12.69 -3.65
CA MET A 128 5.17 -12.95 -5.09
C MET A 128 6.34 -12.19 -5.69
N TYR A 129 6.95 -12.77 -6.72
CA TYR A 129 8.10 -12.19 -7.40
C TYR A 129 7.75 -11.94 -8.84
N ASP A 130 8.00 -10.73 -9.31
CA ASP A 130 7.74 -10.36 -10.70
C ASP A 130 8.88 -9.51 -11.24
N ASP A 131 9.06 -9.53 -12.55
CA ASP A 131 9.99 -8.63 -13.21
C ASP A 131 9.69 -7.19 -12.77
N ILE A 132 10.75 -6.42 -12.45
CA ILE A 132 10.58 -5.05 -11.93
C ILE A 132 9.89 -4.12 -12.94
N PHE A 133 9.87 -4.48 -14.22
CA PHE A 133 9.21 -3.70 -15.25
C PHE A 133 7.79 -4.19 -15.56
N ARG A 134 7.34 -5.27 -14.90
CA ARG A 134 6.01 -5.80 -15.13
C ARG A 134 4.95 -4.90 -14.51
N VAL A 135 3.97 -4.53 -15.31
CA VAL A 135 2.86 -3.71 -14.83
C VAL A 135 1.95 -4.55 -13.94
N SER A 136 1.56 -3.99 -12.80
CA SER A 136 0.62 -4.62 -11.89
C SER A 136 -0.78 -4.68 -12.50
N ARG A 137 -1.49 -5.72 -12.22
CA ARG A 137 -2.88 -5.88 -12.64
C ARG A 137 -3.81 -6.02 -11.46
#